data_4c198b8a8bb0e7e929fd9d3d555b74a7
#
_entry.id   4c198b8a8bb0e7e929fd9d3d555b74a7
#
_cell.length_a   1.000
_cell.length_b   1.000
_cell.length_c   1.000
_cell.angle_alpha   90.00
_cell.angle_beta   90.00
_cell.angle_gamma   90.00
#
_symmetry.space_group_name_H-M   'P 1'
#
loop_
_entity.id
_entity.type
_entity.pdbx_description
1 polymer ?
#
loop_
_entity_poly.entity_id
_entity_poly.type
_entity_poly.pdbx_seq_one_letter_code
_entity_poly.pdbx_strand_id
1 'polypeptide(L)'
;PFNALLYTLAVIGIVPDGGHDADYGSNPVGSGRYMLEQWDRGQQVILKANPDYYGEAPKIERVVVVFMEEDASLAAARSGQVDVAFTSATFANQQPKGYDLLNCASVDSRGISLPTIAPGATKKQTGEEYPAGNAVTQDLALRRAINYGVKRQTLIDNVLNGYGQIAYSVGDNMPWSSDAMKCDEDVARAKAL
;
A
#
# COMPACT_ATOMS: atom_id res chain seq x y z
N PRO A 1 22.41 14.28 13.44
CA PRO A 1 22.00 14.31 12.02
C PRO A 1 20.65 13.62 11.86
N PHE A 2 19.76 14.19 11.06
CA PHE A 2 18.46 13.60 10.77
C PHE A 2 18.58 12.69 9.54
N ASN A 3 18.80 11.40 9.75
CA ASN A 3 19.10 10.44 8.69
C ASN A 3 17.95 10.24 7.69
N ALA A 4 16.71 10.52 8.11
CA ALA A 4 15.52 10.42 7.25
C ALA A 4 15.21 11.69 6.45
N LEU A 5 16.06 12.73 6.49
CA LEU A 5 15.78 14.03 5.87
C LEU A 5 15.43 13.92 4.39
N LEU A 6 16.19 13.16 3.63
CA LEU A 6 15.94 13.02 2.19
C LEU A 6 14.63 12.31 1.89
N TYR A 7 14.28 11.28 2.65
CA TYR A 7 12.97 10.60 2.54
C TYR A 7 11.83 11.53 2.91
N THR A 8 11.98 12.31 3.98
CA THR A 8 10.98 13.28 4.41
C THR A 8 10.76 14.35 3.33
N LEU A 9 11.83 14.90 2.77
CA LEU A 9 11.74 15.89 1.69
C LEU A 9 11.14 15.31 0.40
N ALA A 10 11.37 14.04 0.11
CA ALA A 10 10.83 13.38 -1.09
C ALA A 10 9.30 13.21 -1.05
N VAL A 11 8.68 13.21 0.14
CA VAL A 11 7.22 13.08 0.30
C VAL A 11 6.52 14.41 0.59
N ILE A 12 7.27 15.50 0.76
CA ILE A 12 6.70 16.83 0.94
C ILE A 12 6.38 17.42 -0.44
N GLY A 13 5.11 17.74 -0.67
CA GLY A 13 4.70 18.46 -1.87
C GLY A 13 5.26 19.88 -1.90
N ILE A 14 5.87 20.26 -3.03
CA ILE A 14 6.29 21.65 -3.27
C ILE A 14 5.08 22.40 -3.82
N VAL A 15 4.69 23.44 -3.14
CA VAL A 15 3.54 24.30 -3.49
C VAL A 15 4.01 25.71 -3.84
N PRO A 16 3.27 26.47 -4.66
CA PRO A 16 3.57 27.87 -4.94
C PRO A 16 3.57 28.71 -3.66
N ASP A 17 4.35 29.78 -3.63
CA ASP A 17 4.31 30.77 -2.54
C ASP A 17 2.91 31.38 -2.42
N GLY A 18 2.37 31.40 -1.21
CA GLY A 18 0.99 31.80 -0.95
C GLY A 18 -0.09 30.79 -1.35
N GLY A 19 0.28 29.62 -1.86
CA GLY A 19 -0.63 28.57 -2.38
C GLY A 19 -1.27 27.68 -1.32
N HIS A 20 -1.51 28.18 -0.11
CA HIS A 20 -2.16 27.43 0.98
C HIS A 20 -3.60 27.88 1.26
N ASP A 21 -4.30 28.34 0.25
CA ASP A 21 -5.71 28.70 0.40
C ASP A 21 -6.62 27.46 0.53
N ALA A 22 -7.87 27.70 0.90
CA ALA A 22 -8.85 26.63 1.11
C ALA A 22 -9.14 25.81 -0.17
N ASP A 23 -8.89 26.40 -1.33
CA ASP A 23 -9.21 25.79 -2.63
C ASP A 23 -8.04 25.00 -3.21
N TYR A 24 -6.83 25.13 -2.67
CA TYR A 24 -5.64 24.45 -3.17
C TYR A 24 -5.82 22.91 -3.26
N GLY A 25 -6.48 22.32 -2.26
CA GLY A 25 -6.77 20.88 -2.27
C GLY A 25 -7.68 20.43 -3.41
N SER A 26 -8.41 21.35 -4.04
CA SER A 26 -9.30 21.10 -5.19
C SER A 26 -8.66 21.45 -6.53
N ASN A 27 -7.77 22.43 -6.52
CA ASN A 27 -7.07 22.95 -7.71
C ASN A 27 -5.56 23.01 -7.47
N PRO A 28 -4.90 21.86 -7.25
CA PRO A 28 -3.48 21.82 -6.91
C PRO A 28 -2.63 22.32 -8.09
N VAL A 29 -1.63 23.13 -7.77
CA VAL A 29 -0.58 23.55 -8.70
C VAL A 29 0.72 22.91 -8.24
N GLY A 30 1.31 22.09 -9.08
CA GLY A 30 2.55 21.38 -8.79
C GLY A 30 3.59 21.57 -9.87
N SER A 31 4.84 21.18 -9.58
CA SER A 31 5.96 21.22 -10.53
C SER A 31 6.15 19.89 -11.29
N GLY A 32 5.17 18.99 -11.25
CA GLY A 32 5.24 17.66 -11.85
C GLY A 32 5.08 17.66 -13.38
N ARG A 33 5.24 16.46 -13.97
CA ARG A 33 5.10 16.25 -15.43
C ARG A 33 3.69 16.53 -15.95
N TYR A 34 2.69 16.41 -15.09
CA TYR A 34 1.28 16.59 -15.41
C TYR A 34 0.65 17.63 -14.49
N MET A 35 -0.35 18.32 -15.04
CA MET A 35 -1.18 19.29 -14.35
C MET A 35 -2.60 18.78 -14.27
N LEU A 36 -3.34 19.15 -13.22
CA LEU A 36 -4.76 18.87 -13.13
C LEU A 36 -5.50 19.65 -14.23
N GLU A 37 -6.28 18.94 -15.04
CA GLU A 37 -7.18 19.53 -16.05
C GLU A 37 -8.61 19.56 -15.50
N GLN A 38 -9.08 18.44 -14.90
CA GLN A 38 -10.42 18.29 -14.38
C GLN A 38 -10.44 17.25 -13.26
N TRP A 39 -11.26 17.47 -12.26
CA TRP A 39 -11.51 16.51 -11.21
C TRP A 39 -13.01 16.31 -10.96
N ASP A 40 -13.55 15.20 -11.43
CA ASP A 40 -14.93 14.77 -11.17
C ASP A 40 -14.90 13.91 -9.90
N ARG A 41 -15.28 14.50 -8.77
CA ARG A 41 -15.21 13.87 -7.45
C ARG A 41 -15.90 12.51 -7.43
N GLY A 42 -15.16 11.47 -7.01
CA GLY A 42 -15.66 10.10 -6.95
C GLY A 42 -15.75 9.36 -8.29
N GLN A 43 -15.39 10.00 -9.41
CA GLN A 43 -15.50 9.41 -10.75
C GLN A 43 -14.13 9.32 -11.44
N GLN A 44 -13.48 10.46 -11.68
CA GLN A 44 -12.23 10.50 -12.42
C GLN A 44 -11.41 11.75 -12.12
N VAL A 45 -10.12 11.65 -12.43
CA VAL A 45 -9.20 12.78 -12.53
C VAL A 45 -8.61 12.80 -13.93
N ILE A 46 -8.60 13.96 -14.56
CA ILE A 46 -8.02 14.19 -15.87
C ILE A 46 -6.78 15.07 -15.70
N LEU A 47 -5.67 14.59 -16.20
CA LEU A 47 -4.39 15.25 -16.16
C LEU A 47 -3.92 15.56 -17.58
N LYS A 48 -3.32 16.73 -17.78
CA LYS A 48 -2.66 17.12 -19.04
C LYS A 48 -1.16 17.30 -18.83
N ALA A 49 -0.39 17.09 -19.88
CA ALA A 49 1.05 17.33 -19.86
C ALA A 49 1.34 18.77 -19.43
N ASN A 50 2.34 18.94 -18.56
CA ASN A 50 2.82 20.25 -18.13
C ASN A 50 3.85 20.78 -19.14
N PRO A 51 3.55 21.84 -19.89
CA PRO A 51 4.48 22.39 -20.87
C PRO A 51 5.72 23.02 -20.23
N ASP A 52 5.60 23.44 -18.96
CA ASP A 52 6.67 24.09 -18.20
C ASP A 52 7.45 23.11 -17.32
N TYR A 53 7.30 21.78 -17.55
CA TYR A 53 8.03 20.81 -16.77
C TYR A 53 9.54 20.92 -17.02
N TYR A 54 10.32 21.03 -15.95
CA TYR A 54 11.77 21.25 -15.99
C TYR A 54 12.61 20.06 -16.50
N GLY A 55 12.02 18.87 -16.61
CA GLY A 55 12.67 17.66 -17.10
C GLY A 55 12.24 17.28 -18.51
N GLU A 56 12.41 16.00 -18.86
CA GLU A 56 11.94 15.49 -20.15
C GLU A 56 10.42 15.56 -20.25
N ALA A 57 9.90 16.14 -21.31
CA ALA A 57 8.47 16.26 -21.56
C ALA A 57 7.80 14.87 -21.58
N PRO A 58 6.60 14.71 -21.00
CA PRO A 58 5.88 13.45 -21.05
C PRO A 58 5.47 13.12 -22.50
N LYS A 59 5.56 11.83 -22.85
CA LYS A 59 5.18 11.34 -24.19
C LYS A 59 3.67 11.22 -24.35
N ILE A 60 2.94 11.11 -23.24
CA ILE A 60 1.47 11.03 -23.19
C ILE A 60 0.96 12.43 -22.87
N GLU A 61 0.14 12.99 -23.72
CA GLU A 61 -0.36 14.36 -23.56
C GLU A 61 -1.45 14.47 -22.50
N ARG A 62 -2.27 13.42 -22.36
CA ARG A 62 -3.43 13.41 -21.46
C ARG A 62 -3.59 12.06 -20.79
N VAL A 63 -3.80 12.06 -19.48
CA VAL A 63 -4.04 10.85 -18.66
C VAL A 63 -5.40 10.99 -17.99
N VAL A 64 -6.26 10.00 -18.16
CA VAL A 64 -7.55 9.92 -17.48
C VAL A 64 -7.48 8.79 -16.45
N VAL A 65 -7.57 9.14 -15.16
CA VAL A 65 -7.61 8.18 -14.05
C VAL A 65 -9.05 8.01 -13.63
N VAL A 66 -9.64 6.87 -13.95
CA VAL A 66 -11.03 6.54 -13.59
C VAL A 66 -11.03 5.75 -12.28
N PHE A 67 -11.85 6.16 -11.33
CA PHE A 67 -12.00 5.48 -10.05
C PHE A 67 -13.00 4.35 -10.16
N MET A 68 -12.55 3.14 -9.91
CA MET A 68 -13.40 1.95 -9.93
C MET A 68 -12.84 0.86 -9.03
N GLU A 69 -13.68 -0.05 -8.61
CA GLU A 69 -13.28 -1.23 -7.87
C GLU A 69 -12.47 -2.19 -8.77
N GLU A 70 -11.74 -3.10 -8.17
CA GLU A 70 -10.76 -3.94 -8.87
C GLU A 70 -11.40 -4.86 -9.92
N ASP A 71 -12.53 -5.47 -9.64
CA ASP A 71 -13.29 -6.30 -10.57
C ASP A 71 -13.82 -5.49 -11.77
N ALA A 72 -14.29 -4.28 -11.52
CA ALA A 72 -14.72 -3.35 -12.56
C ALA A 72 -13.54 -2.89 -13.44
N SER A 73 -12.37 -2.65 -12.83
CA SER A 73 -11.13 -2.32 -13.54
C SER A 73 -10.71 -3.42 -14.50
N LEU A 74 -10.76 -4.68 -14.07
CA LEU A 74 -10.50 -5.83 -14.93
C LEU A 74 -11.54 -6.01 -16.04
N ALA A 75 -12.82 -5.75 -15.76
CA ALA A 75 -13.87 -5.77 -16.78
C ALA A 75 -13.66 -4.68 -17.82
N ALA A 76 -13.28 -3.47 -17.41
CA ALA A 76 -12.94 -2.36 -18.30
C ALA A 76 -11.73 -2.68 -19.20
N ALA A 77 -10.70 -3.33 -18.64
CA ALA A 77 -9.57 -3.83 -19.43
C ALA A 77 -10.00 -4.89 -20.46
N ARG A 78 -10.82 -5.86 -20.06
CA ARG A 78 -11.34 -6.88 -21.00
C ARG A 78 -12.15 -6.32 -22.16
N SER A 79 -12.86 -5.22 -21.92
CA SER A 79 -13.65 -4.51 -22.95
C SER A 79 -12.85 -3.48 -23.74
N GLY A 80 -11.56 -3.27 -23.42
CA GLY A 80 -10.71 -2.28 -24.09
C GLY A 80 -11.04 -0.83 -23.75
N GLN A 81 -11.71 -0.58 -22.60
CA GLN A 81 -12.08 0.77 -22.17
C GLN A 81 -10.94 1.50 -21.45
N VAL A 82 -9.92 0.78 -20.97
CA VAL A 82 -8.75 1.34 -20.31
C VAL A 82 -7.48 0.75 -20.89
N ASP A 83 -6.41 1.52 -20.92
CA ASP A 83 -5.09 1.08 -21.39
C ASP A 83 -4.26 0.45 -20.26
N VAL A 84 -4.53 0.84 -19.03
CA VAL A 84 -3.88 0.34 -17.82
C VAL A 84 -4.95 0.02 -16.79
N ALA A 85 -4.91 -1.17 -16.22
CA ALA A 85 -5.78 -1.57 -15.11
C ALA A 85 -4.91 -1.91 -13.89
N PHE A 86 -5.25 -1.35 -12.74
CA PHE A 86 -4.68 -1.78 -11.47
C PHE A 86 -5.35 -3.08 -11.02
N THR A 87 -4.54 -4.02 -10.54
CA THR A 87 -5.03 -5.28 -9.99
C THR A 87 -4.16 -5.73 -8.82
N SER A 88 -4.72 -6.49 -7.91
CA SER A 88 -3.97 -7.14 -6.83
C SER A 88 -3.49 -8.54 -7.24
N ALA A 89 -2.59 -9.09 -6.42
CA ALA A 89 -2.12 -10.48 -6.60
C ALA A 89 -3.26 -11.50 -6.63
N THR A 90 -4.37 -11.26 -5.94
CA THR A 90 -5.56 -12.14 -5.92
C THR A 90 -6.18 -12.32 -7.31
N PHE A 91 -6.13 -11.30 -8.16
CA PHE A 91 -6.70 -11.31 -9.49
C PHE A 91 -5.65 -11.46 -10.61
N ALA A 92 -4.37 -11.60 -10.27
CA ALA A 92 -3.27 -11.64 -11.26
C ALA A 92 -3.43 -12.76 -12.31
N ASN A 93 -4.09 -13.87 -11.97
CA ASN A 93 -4.38 -14.96 -12.91
C ASN A 93 -5.48 -14.63 -13.94
N GLN A 94 -6.13 -13.47 -13.80
CA GLN A 94 -7.23 -13.06 -14.69
C GLN A 94 -6.78 -12.09 -15.77
N GLN A 95 -5.51 -12.14 -16.16
CA GLN A 95 -4.91 -11.25 -17.17
C GLN A 95 -5.79 -11.15 -18.42
N PRO A 96 -6.26 -9.94 -18.79
CA PRO A 96 -7.03 -9.76 -20.02
C PRO A 96 -6.18 -9.98 -21.26
N LYS A 97 -6.79 -10.48 -22.33
CA LYS A 97 -6.10 -10.68 -23.60
C LYS A 97 -5.59 -9.33 -24.15
N GLY A 98 -4.33 -9.29 -24.51
CA GLY A 98 -3.69 -8.10 -25.09
C GLY A 98 -3.06 -7.17 -24.04
N TYR A 99 -3.10 -7.53 -22.75
CA TYR A 99 -2.43 -6.81 -21.67
C TYR A 99 -1.25 -7.62 -21.14
N ASP A 100 -0.19 -6.94 -20.80
CA ASP A 100 0.94 -7.47 -20.07
C ASP A 100 0.77 -7.27 -18.58
N LEU A 101 1.09 -8.28 -17.77
CA LEU A 101 1.10 -8.17 -16.32
C LEU A 101 2.43 -7.57 -15.85
N LEU A 102 2.37 -6.38 -15.28
CA LEU A 102 3.52 -5.73 -14.65
C LEU A 102 3.50 -6.01 -13.14
N ASN A 103 4.37 -6.90 -12.69
CA ASN A 103 4.54 -7.18 -11.27
C ASN A 103 5.51 -6.16 -10.64
N CYS A 104 4.97 -5.23 -9.85
CA CYS A 104 5.74 -4.22 -9.15
C CYS A 104 6.03 -4.68 -7.73
N ALA A 105 7.31 -4.78 -7.37
CA ALA A 105 7.70 -5.08 -5.99
C ALA A 105 7.19 -3.98 -5.05
N SER A 106 6.66 -4.40 -3.90
CA SER A 106 6.16 -3.51 -2.85
C SER A 106 6.86 -3.79 -1.52
N VAL A 107 6.92 -2.78 -0.67
CA VAL A 107 7.34 -2.90 0.73
C VAL A 107 6.14 -3.13 1.67
N ASP A 108 4.93 -3.16 1.13
CA ASP A 108 3.73 -3.39 1.91
C ASP A 108 3.72 -4.80 2.49
N SER A 109 3.50 -4.89 3.79
CA SER A 109 3.34 -6.16 4.48
C SER A 109 1.88 -6.39 4.85
N ARG A 110 1.39 -7.60 4.59
CA ARG A 110 0.04 -8.03 5.01
C ARG A 110 0.15 -9.03 6.12
N GLY A 111 -0.65 -8.86 7.15
CA GLY A 111 -0.60 -9.72 8.32
C GLY A 111 -1.78 -9.54 9.26
N ILE A 112 -1.77 -10.31 10.34
CA ILE A 112 -2.75 -10.21 11.41
C ILE A 112 -2.13 -9.36 12.52
N SER A 113 -2.76 -8.24 12.85
CA SER A 113 -2.39 -7.43 14.00
C SER A 113 -3.06 -7.99 15.27
N LEU A 114 -2.25 -8.27 16.26
CA LEU A 114 -2.71 -8.77 17.56
C LEU A 114 -2.43 -7.69 18.62
N PRO A 115 -3.40 -6.83 18.97
CA PRO A 115 -3.20 -5.77 19.97
C PRO A 115 -2.80 -6.36 21.33
N THR A 116 -1.74 -5.81 21.93
CA THR A 116 -1.22 -6.25 23.23
C THR A 116 -1.37 -5.21 24.33
N ILE A 117 -1.90 -4.04 23.99
CA ILE A 117 -2.05 -2.92 24.91
C ILE A 117 -3.17 -3.25 25.92
N ALA A 118 -2.90 -3.00 27.20
CA ALA A 118 -3.89 -3.20 28.25
C ALA A 118 -5.11 -2.25 28.04
N PRO A 119 -6.33 -2.70 28.41
CA PRO A 119 -7.51 -1.83 28.41
C PRO A 119 -7.30 -0.57 29.25
N GLY A 120 -7.85 0.56 28.79
CA GLY A 120 -7.75 1.86 29.47
C GLY A 120 -6.46 2.63 29.21
N ALA A 121 -5.51 2.10 28.46
CA ALA A 121 -4.33 2.86 28.04
C ALA A 121 -4.71 3.93 27.00
N THR A 122 -4.29 5.19 27.23
CA THR A 122 -4.66 6.32 26.39
C THR A 122 -3.46 6.89 25.62
N LYS A 123 -3.73 7.45 24.45
CA LYS A 123 -2.75 8.18 23.63
C LYS A 123 -2.41 9.51 24.32
N LYS A 124 -1.14 9.77 24.55
CA LYS A 124 -0.69 11.01 25.22
C LYS A 124 -1.08 12.29 24.49
N GLN A 125 -1.16 12.24 23.16
CA GLN A 125 -1.44 13.43 22.33
C GLN A 125 -2.93 13.77 22.27
N THR A 126 -3.81 12.77 22.22
CA THR A 126 -5.24 12.97 21.97
C THR A 126 -6.12 12.62 23.16
N GLY A 127 -5.62 11.89 24.14
CA GLY A 127 -6.39 11.36 25.26
C GLY A 127 -7.32 10.20 24.89
N GLU A 128 -7.38 9.80 23.62
CA GLU A 128 -8.18 8.66 23.16
C GLU A 128 -7.61 7.35 23.66
N GLU A 129 -8.46 6.37 23.91
CA GLU A 129 -8.01 5.03 24.24
C GLU A 129 -7.35 4.35 23.03
N TYR A 130 -6.29 3.58 23.27
CA TYR A 130 -5.76 2.67 22.28
C TYR A 130 -6.71 1.49 22.06
N PRO A 131 -6.76 0.89 20.87
CA PRO A 131 -7.37 -0.42 20.67
C PRO A 131 -6.76 -1.43 21.63
N ALA A 132 -7.54 -1.87 22.60
CA ALA A 132 -7.05 -2.79 23.62
C ALA A 132 -6.97 -4.23 23.11
N GLY A 133 -5.98 -4.96 23.63
CA GLY A 133 -5.93 -6.41 23.51
C GLY A 133 -6.97 -7.08 24.39
N ASN A 134 -7.28 -8.32 24.08
CA ASN A 134 -8.12 -9.20 24.90
C ASN A 134 -7.26 -10.34 25.52
N ALA A 135 -7.88 -11.25 26.23
CA ALA A 135 -7.18 -12.37 26.86
C ALA A 135 -6.33 -13.22 25.89
N VAL A 136 -6.79 -13.38 24.65
CA VAL A 136 -6.05 -14.12 23.61
C VAL A 136 -4.89 -13.29 23.07
N THR A 137 -5.12 -12.05 22.69
CA THR A 137 -4.09 -11.21 22.06
C THR A 137 -3.02 -10.75 23.04
N GLN A 138 -3.32 -10.71 24.34
CA GLN A 138 -2.34 -10.39 25.40
C GLN A 138 -1.50 -11.60 25.81
N ASP A 139 -1.97 -12.81 25.58
CA ASP A 139 -1.22 -14.03 25.88
C ASP A 139 -0.07 -14.24 24.90
N LEU A 140 1.17 -14.28 25.41
CA LEU A 140 2.36 -14.45 24.60
C LEU A 140 2.44 -15.85 23.96
N ALA A 141 2.01 -16.89 24.69
CA ALA A 141 2.03 -18.26 24.18
C ALA A 141 1.08 -18.40 22.99
N LEU A 142 -0.13 -17.87 23.11
CA LEU A 142 -1.10 -17.86 22.00
C LEU A 142 -0.61 -17.07 20.77
N ARG A 143 0.00 -15.89 20.94
CA ARG A 143 0.58 -15.16 19.82
C ARG A 143 1.70 -15.95 19.13
N ARG A 144 2.57 -16.60 19.90
CA ARG A 144 3.64 -17.46 19.37
C ARG A 144 3.05 -18.69 18.65
N ALA A 145 2.03 -19.32 19.22
CA ALA A 145 1.35 -20.45 18.60
C ALA A 145 0.75 -20.06 17.23
N ILE A 146 0.08 -18.92 17.15
CA ILE A 146 -0.43 -18.38 15.87
C ILE A 146 0.72 -18.19 14.88
N ASN A 147 1.83 -17.57 15.32
CA ASN A 147 2.97 -17.28 14.45
C ASN A 147 3.63 -18.55 13.89
N TYR A 148 3.76 -19.62 14.69
CA TYR A 148 4.28 -20.91 14.25
C TYR A 148 3.27 -21.72 13.43
N GLY A 149 1.97 -21.54 13.69
CA GLY A 149 0.92 -22.34 13.05
C GLY A 149 0.50 -21.85 11.67
N VAL A 150 0.82 -20.60 11.31
CA VAL A 150 0.40 -20.02 10.02
C VAL A 150 1.29 -20.50 8.88
N LYS A 151 0.68 -21.17 7.91
CA LYS A 151 1.31 -21.66 6.68
C LYS A 151 1.43 -20.52 5.66
N ARG A 152 2.44 -19.64 5.83
CA ARG A 152 2.60 -18.43 5.03
C ARG A 152 2.78 -18.73 3.54
N GLN A 153 3.59 -19.74 3.20
CA GLN A 153 3.79 -20.10 1.79
C GLN A 153 2.48 -20.58 1.15
N THR A 154 1.69 -21.39 1.85
CA THR A 154 0.38 -21.83 1.36
C THR A 154 -0.58 -20.67 1.10
N LEU A 155 -0.54 -19.63 1.93
CA LEU A 155 -1.33 -18.40 1.70
C LEU A 155 -0.85 -17.66 0.45
N ILE A 156 0.46 -17.54 0.25
CA ILE A 156 1.02 -16.92 -0.97
C ILE A 156 0.59 -17.70 -2.21
N ASP A 157 0.73 -19.00 -2.18
CA ASP A 157 0.46 -19.85 -3.36
C ASP A 157 -1.05 -19.84 -3.71
N ASN A 158 -1.92 -19.97 -2.72
CA ASN A 158 -3.35 -20.17 -2.96
C ASN A 158 -4.17 -18.87 -2.97
N VAL A 159 -3.73 -17.81 -2.26
CA VAL A 159 -4.49 -16.56 -2.19
C VAL A 159 -3.87 -15.49 -3.07
N LEU A 160 -2.54 -15.44 -3.11
CA LEU A 160 -1.81 -14.44 -3.88
C LEU A 160 -1.27 -14.98 -5.22
N ASN A 161 -1.70 -16.16 -5.63
CA ASN A 161 -1.29 -16.79 -6.90
C ASN A 161 0.23 -16.88 -7.10
N GLY A 162 1.00 -17.00 -6.01
CA GLY A 162 2.46 -16.99 -6.02
C GLY A 162 3.09 -15.59 -6.06
N TYR A 163 2.30 -14.53 -6.16
CA TYR A 163 2.80 -13.14 -6.16
C TYR A 163 2.96 -12.62 -4.74
N GLY A 164 4.12 -12.85 -4.14
CA GLY A 164 4.43 -12.38 -2.81
C GLY A 164 5.67 -13.05 -2.23
N GLN A 165 6.09 -12.57 -1.10
CA GLN A 165 7.20 -13.14 -0.32
C GLN A 165 6.77 -13.26 1.13
N ILE A 166 7.31 -14.25 1.84
CA ILE A 166 7.10 -14.38 3.28
C ILE A 166 7.73 -13.18 3.97
N ALA A 167 6.93 -12.46 4.77
CA ALA A 167 7.40 -11.42 5.66
C ALA A 167 7.30 -11.90 7.11
N TYR A 168 8.33 -11.60 7.89
CA TYR A 168 8.40 -11.92 9.33
C TYR A 168 8.24 -10.67 10.19
N SER A 169 8.38 -9.50 9.59
CA SER A 169 8.16 -8.20 10.22
C SER A 169 7.68 -7.16 9.19
N VAL A 170 7.15 -6.06 9.68
CA VAL A 170 6.78 -4.91 8.83
C VAL A 170 8.00 -4.21 8.21
N GLY A 171 9.20 -4.53 8.65
CA GLY A 171 10.46 -3.99 8.12
C GLY A 171 11.19 -4.94 7.19
N ASP A 172 10.60 -6.07 6.79
CA ASP A 172 11.23 -6.98 5.85
C ASP A 172 11.41 -6.30 4.48
N ASN A 173 12.49 -6.67 3.79
CA ASN A 173 12.93 -6.03 2.55
C ASN A 173 13.36 -4.55 2.66
N MET A 174 13.49 -4.04 3.87
CA MET A 174 14.03 -2.71 4.13
C MET A 174 15.53 -2.79 4.46
N PRO A 175 16.31 -1.72 4.25
CA PRO A 175 17.74 -1.69 4.57
C PRO A 175 18.10 -2.02 6.03
N TRP A 176 17.11 -1.92 6.93
CA TRP A 176 17.22 -2.19 8.37
C TRP A 176 16.55 -3.49 8.80
N SER A 177 16.14 -4.34 7.86
CA SER A 177 15.55 -5.65 8.19
C SER A 177 16.54 -6.54 8.96
N SER A 178 16.00 -7.45 9.76
CA SER A 178 16.80 -8.34 10.60
C SER A 178 16.26 -9.77 10.53
N ASP A 179 17.15 -10.73 10.37
CA ASP A 179 16.83 -12.16 10.41
C ASP A 179 16.39 -12.65 11.80
N ALA A 180 16.60 -11.84 12.85
CA ALA A 180 16.20 -12.20 14.21
C ALA A 180 14.68 -12.44 14.41
N MET A 181 13.86 -11.91 13.48
CA MET A 181 12.41 -12.10 13.49
C MET A 181 11.95 -13.33 12.69
N LYS A 182 12.85 -13.99 11.94
CA LYS A 182 12.50 -15.17 11.16
C LYS A 182 11.99 -16.30 12.05
N CYS A 183 10.89 -16.88 11.62
CA CYS A 183 10.17 -17.91 12.33
C CYS A 183 9.52 -18.84 11.31
N ASP A 184 10.09 -20.03 11.18
CA ASP A 184 9.54 -21.05 10.29
C ASP A 184 8.26 -21.66 10.86
N GLU A 185 7.42 -22.18 9.96
CA GLU A 185 6.24 -22.94 10.34
C GLU A 185 6.65 -24.15 11.20
N ASP A 186 6.04 -24.30 12.35
CA ASP A 186 6.20 -25.45 13.25
C ASP A 186 4.88 -25.72 13.99
N VAL A 187 4.03 -26.52 13.36
CA VAL A 187 2.71 -26.87 13.90
C VAL A 187 2.82 -27.69 15.19
N ALA A 188 3.86 -28.51 15.37
CA ALA A 188 4.06 -29.27 16.57
C ALA A 188 4.37 -28.35 17.76
N ARG A 189 5.27 -27.38 17.55
CA ARG A 189 5.59 -26.34 18.52
C ARG A 189 4.40 -25.44 18.83
N ALA A 190 3.61 -25.07 17.81
CA ALA A 190 2.40 -24.28 18.00
C ALA A 190 1.38 -24.98 18.92
N LYS A 191 1.27 -26.31 18.84
CA LYS A 191 0.37 -27.10 19.69
C LYS A 191 0.91 -27.33 21.10
N ALA A 192 2.21 -27.18 21.32
CA ALA A 192 2.87 -27.39 22.60
C ALA A 192 2.92 -26.12 23.48
N LEU A 193 2.62 -24.96 22.91
CA LEU A 193 2.55 -23.67 23.57
C LEU A 193 1.19 -23.42 24.22
#